data_ca1b00d8a702ed0962c774cd55baa355
#
_entry.id   ca1b00d8a702ed0962c774cd55baa355
#
_cell.length_a   1.000
_cell.length_b   1.000
_cell.length_c   1.000
_cell.angle_alpha   90.00
_cell.angle_beta   90.00
_cell.angle_gamma   90.00
#
_symmetry.space_group_name_H-M   'P 1'
#
loop_
_entity.id
_entity.type
_entity.pdbx_description
1 polymer ?
#
loop_
_entity_poly.entity_id
_entity_poly.type
_entity_poly.pdbx_seq_one_letter_code
_entity_poly.pdbx_strand_id
1 'polypeptide(L)'
;KPAAGKNAAPDLDVILDIPVRISMEVGSSSITIRNLLQLNQGSVIELDRLAGEALDVLVNGTLIAHGEVVVVNDKFGIRMTDVISPSERIKKLR
;
A
#
# COMPACT_ATOMS: atom_id res chain seq x y z
N LYS A 1 -23.12 5.47 27.24
CA LYS A 1 -23.41 5.25 26.43
C LYS A 1 -23.58 4.17 26.09
N PRO A 2 -23.70 3.73 26.27
CA PRO A 2 -23.67 2.67 25.85
C PRO A 2 -24.48 2.35 24.87
N ALA A 3 -25.35 2.53 25.18
CA ALA A 3 -26.13 2.12 24.22
C ALA A 3 -25.66 2.60 22.97
N ALA A 4 -24.90 3.43 23.15
CA ALA A 4 -24.35 4.00 22.04
C ALA A 4 -23.82 2.94 21.16
N GLY A 5 -23.27 1.98 21.68
CA GLY A 5 -22.62 1.00 20.87
C GLY A 5 -23.50 0.32 19.88
N LYS A 6 -24.79 0.32 20.08
CA LYS A 6 -25.60 -0.41 19.17
C LYS A 6 -25.87 0.27 17.88
N ASN A 7 -26.37 1.44 17.93
CA ASN A 7 -26.83 2.14 16.74
C ASN A 7 -26.11 3.44 16.49
N ALA A 8 -25.23 3.81 17.39
CA ALA A 8 -24.53 5.07 17.24
C ALA A 8 -23.47 4.94 16.14
N ALA A 9 -23.22 6.04 15.49
CA ALA A 9 -22.10 6.08 14.54
C ALA A 9 -20.81 5.90 15.34
N PRO A 10 -19.78 5.31 14.74
CA PRO A 10 -18.50 5.17 15.39
C PRO A 10 -17.97 6.54 15.81
N ASP A 11 -17.24 6.56 16.93
CA ASP A 11 -16.56 7.77 17.36
C ASP A 11 -15.50 8.13 16.34
N LEU A 12 -15.64 9.26 15.70
CA LEU A 12 -14.73 9.67 14.66
C LEU A 12 -13.29 9.82 15.17
N ASP A 13 -13.15 10.34 16.38
CA ASP A 13 -11.81 10.50 16.95
C ASP A 13 -11.11 9.15 17.10
N VAL A 14 -11.85 8.12 17.49
CA VAL A 14 -11.27 6.78 17.62
C VAL A 14 -10.87 6.25 16.24
N ILE A 15 -11.72 6.47 15.25
CA ILE A 15 -11.42 6.02 13.89
C ILE A 15 -10.18 6.72 13.35
N LEU A 16 -10.04 8.00 13.61
CA LEU A 16 -8.91 8.77 13.10
C LEU A 16 -7.59 8.34 13.73
N ASP A 17 -7.64 7.72 14.89
CA ASP A 17 -6.44 7.26 15.58
C ASP A 17 -6.08 5.81 15.33
N ILE A 18 -6.89 5.10 14.56
CA ILE A 18 -6.59 3.69 14.24
C ILE A 18 -5.42 3.66 13.27
N PRO A 19 -4.34 2.93 13.62
CA PRO A 19 -3.21 2.84 12.70
C PRO A 19 -3.55 1.94 11.52
N VAL A 20 -3.05 2.31 10.36
CA VAL A 20 -3.17 1.47 9.15
C VAL A 20 -1.78 1.26 8.59
N ARG A 21 -1.62 0.22 7.78
CA ARG A 21 -0.33 -0.10 7.20
C ARG A 21 -0.28 0.45 5.78
N ILE A 22 0.73 1.27 5.54
CA ILE A 22 0.99 1.77 4.19
C ILE A 22 2.19 1.01 3.64
N SER A 23 2.11 0.62 2.37
CA SER A 23 3.18 -0.12 1.73
C SER A 23 3.33 0.37 0.29
N MET A 24 4.44 -0.03 -0.34
CA MET A 24 4.72 0.35 -1.72
C MET A 24 5.08 -0.91 -2.49
N GLU A 25 4.49 -1.08 -3.67
CA GLU A 25 4.80 -2.22 -4.54
C GLU A 25 5.48 -1.74 -5.81
N VAL A 26 6.52 -2.46 -6.19
CA VAL A 26 7.30 -2.14 -7.38
C VAL A 26 6.70 -2.78 -8.63
N GLY A 27 5.77 -3.70 -8.46
CA GLY A 27 5.18 -4.44 -9.56
C GLY A 27 5.08 -5.90 -9.19
N SER A 28 4.69 -6.71 -10.14
CA SER A 28 4.52 -8.14 -9.89
C SER A 28 4.91 -8.94 -11.12
N SER A 29 4.99 -10.25 -10.94
CA SER A 29 5.29 -11.17 -12.02
C SER A 29 4.72 -12.53 -11.68
N SER A 30 4.45 -13.32 -12.70
CA SER A 30 4.00 -14.70 -12.51
C SER A 30 5.09 -15.64 -12.99
N ILE A 31 5.39 -16.64 -12.18
CA ILE A 31 6.37 -17.66 -12.57
C ILE A 31 5.76 -19.03 -12.29
N THR A 32 6.28 -20.04 -12.99
CA THR A 32 5.84 -21.42 -12.76
C THR A 32 6.48 -21.95 -11.48
N ILE A 33 5.88 -22.99 -10.91
CA ILE A 33 6.47 -23.63 -9.75
C ILE A 33 7.85 -24.20 -10.11
N ARG A 34 8.00 -24.70 -11.34
CA ARG A 34 9.30 -25.21 -11.79
C ARG A 34 10.36 -24.12 -11.70
N ASN A 35 10.05 -22.93 -12.21
CA ASN A 35 11.01 -21.81 -12.16
C ASN A 35 11.25 -21.35 -10.74
N LEU A 36 10.22 -21.35 -9.91
CA LEU A 36 10.37 -20.97 -8.51
C LEU A 36 11.39 -21.87 -7.81
N LEU A 37 11.34 -23.18 -8.08
CA LEU A 37 12.26 -24.13 -7.44
C LEU A 37 13.70 -23.97 -7.92
N GLN A 38 13.91 -23.27 -9.03
CA GLN A 38 15.24 -23.03 -9.57
C GLN A 38 15.83 -21.70 -9.15
N LEU A 39 15.10 -20.89 -8.40
CA LEU A 39 15.62 -19.61 -7.95
C LEU A 39 16.73 -19.81 -6.92
N ASN A 40 17.77 -19.01 -7.03
CA ASN A 40 18.85 -19.01 -6.05
C ASN A 40 19.47 -17.61 -6.02
N GLN A 41 20.51 -17.47 -5.20
CA GLN A 41 21.17 -16.18 -5.07
C GLN A 41 21.68 -15.71 -6.43
N GLY A 42 21.37 -14.47 -6.77
CA GLY A 42 21.76 -13.90 -8.06
C GLY A 42 20.70 -14.04 -9.15
N SER A 43 19.63 -14.80 -8.91
CA SER A 43 18.54 -14.88 -9.88
C SER A 43 17.89 -13.52 -10.06
N VAL A 44 17.38 -13.25 -11.27
CA VAL A 44 16.72 -12.00 -11.60
C VAL A 44 15.32 -12.30 -12.10
N ILE A 45 14.35 -11.59 -11.57
CA ILE A 45 12.96 -11.72 -12.00
C ILE A 45 12.51 -10.36 -12.52
N GLU A 46 11.99 -10.36 -13.74
CA GLU A 46 11.50 -9.14 -14.37
C GLU A 46 10.06 -8.89 -13.88
N LEU A 47 9.78 -7.65 -13.51
CA LEU A 47 8.45 -7.25 -13.05
C LEU A 47 7.70 -6.53 -14.16
N ASP A 48 6.40 -6.39 -13.98
CA ASP A 48 5.51 -5.84 -14.99
C ASP A 48 5.50 -4.31 -15.05
N ARG A 49 6.41 -3.65 -14.33
CA ARG A 49 6.48 -2.19 -14.27
C ARG A 49 7.74 -1.70 -14.97
N LEU A 50 7.60 -0.66 -15.79
CA LEU A 50 8.76 -0.08 -16.47
C LEU A 50 9.58 0.73 -15.48
N ALA A 51 10.89 0.68 -15.65
CA ALA A 51 11.78 1.47 -14.78
C ALA A 51 11.47 2.96 -14.97
N GLY A 52 11.39 3.67 -13.85
CA GLY A 52 11.10 5.09 -13.89
C GLY A 52 9.63 5.43 -13.70
N GLU A 53 8.73 4.45 -13.80
CA GLU A 53 7.32 4.70 -13.53
C GLU A 53 7.09 4.86 -12.03
N ALA A 54 6.08 5.64 -11.68
CA ALA A 54 5.67 5.76 -10.27
C ALA A 54 5.18 4.40 -9.78
N LEU A 55 5.46 4.10 -8.51
CA LEU A 55 5.14 2.83 -7.90
C LEU A 55 3.78 2.88 -7.21
N ASP A 56 3.19 1.71 -6.99
CA ASP A 56 1.88 1.62 -6.34
C ASP A 56 2.02 1.83 -4.83
N VAL A 57 1.14 2.65 -4.26
CA VAL A 57 1.07 2.86 -2.82
C VAL A 57 -0.24 2.27 -2.33
N LEU A 58 -0.13 1.38 -1.34
CA LEU A 58 -1.29 0.65 -0.83
C LEU A 58 -1.48 0.91 0.65
N VAL A 59 -2.72 0.92 1.09
CA VAL A 59 -3.06 0.98 2.51
C VAL A 59 -3.88 -0.28 2.82
N ASN A 60 -3.38 -1.08 3.75
CA ASN A 60 -3.97 -2.37 4.09
C ASN A 60 -4.24 -3.22 2.84
N GLY A 61 -3.32 -3.15 1.86
CA GLY A 61 -3.44 -3.93 0.64
C GLY A 61 -4.28 -3.31 -0.46
N THR A 62 -4.87 -2.14 -0.23
CA THR A 62 -5.71 -1.47 -1.22
C THR A 62 -4.95 -0.33 -1.88
N LEU A 63 -4.93 -0.30 -3.20
CA LEU A 63 -4.26 0.76 -3.95
C LEU A 63 -4.97 2.09 -3.72
N ILE A 64 -4.23 3.09 -3.23
CA ILE A 64 -4.77 4.42 -2.98
C ILE A 64 -4.02 5.52 -3.70
N ALA A 65 -2.84 5.25 -4.21
CA ALA A 65 -2.00 6.31 -4.75
C ALA A 65 -0.85 5.71 -5.54
N HIS A 66 -0.06 6.60 -6.14
CA HIS A 66 1.23 6.26 -6.72
C HIS A 66 2.27 7.17 -6.08
N GLY A 67 3.51 6.74 -6.11
CA GLY A 67 4.56 7.51 -5.50
C GLY A 67 5.93 7.04 -5.93
N GLU A 68 6.93 7.69 -5.37
CA GLU A 68 8.31 7.34 -5.66
C GLU A 68 9.08 7.21 -4.35
N VAL A 69 10.15 6.43 -4.39
CA VAL A 69 10.98 6.20 -3.21
C VAL A 69 11.92 7.38 -3.02
N VAL A 70 11.99 7.87 -1.81
CA VAL A 70 12.94 8.93 -1.44
C VAL A 70 13.65 8.52 -0.16
N VAL A 71 14.72 9.24 0.18
CA VAL A 71 15.45 8.97 1.41
C VAL A 71 15.18 10.09 2.39
N VAL A 72 14.77 9.70 3.60
CA VAL A 72 14.48 10.66 4.68
C VAL A 72 15.19 10.16 5.93
N ASN A 73 16.17 10.92 6.43
CA ASN A 73 16.92 10.56 7.64
C ASN A 73 17.43 9.12 7.60
N ASP A 74 18.08 8.77 6.50
CA ASP A 74 18.69 7.46 6.27
C ASP A 74 17.69 6.30 6.17
N LYS A 75 16.41 6.61 6.04
CA LYS A 75 15.37 5.61 5.79
C LYS A 75 14.70 5.90 4.48
N PHE A 76 14.08 4.88 3.90
CA PHE A 76 13.26 5.10 2.72
C PHE A 76 11.95 5.75 3.11
N GLY A 77 11.52 6.69 2.30
CA GLY A 77 10.21 7.31 2.43
C GLY A 77 9.49 7.24 1.10
N ILE A 78 8.27 7.72 1.07
CA ILE A 78 7.45 7.73 -0.13
C ILE A 78 7.03 9.16 -0.43
N ARG A 79 7.30 9.62 -1.65
CA ARG A 79 6.77 10.91 -2.13
C ARG A 79 5.57 10.61 -3.02
N MET A 80 4.42 11.10 -2.63
CA MET A 80 3.20 10.85 -3.41
C MET A 80 3.22 11.63 -4.71
N THR A 81 2.86 10.97 -5.81
CA THR A 81 2.74 11.62 -7.11
C THR A 81 1.28 11.86 -7.47
N ASP A 82 0.38 10.99 -6.99
CA ASP A 82 -1.05 11.24 -7.05
C ASP A 82 -1.70 10.53 -5.86
N VAL A 83 -2.89 10.95 -5.50
CA VAL A 83 -3.61 10.36 -4.36
C VAL A 83 -5.10 10.49 -4.65
N ILE A 84 -5.87 9.45 -4.33
CA ILE A 84 -7.32 9.53 -4.47
C ILE A 84 -7.87 10.46 -3.39
N SER A 85 -9.10 10.93 -3.55
CA SER A 85 -9.69 11.87 -2.61
C SER A 85 -9.81 11.25 -1.21
N PRO A 86 -9.80 12.06 -0.14
CA PRO A 86 -9.90 11.53 1.21
C PRO A 86 -11.14 10.66 1.44
N SER A 87 -12.27 11.02 0.89
CA SER A 87 -13.48 10.23 1.08
C SER A 87 -13.37 8.88 0.39
N GLU A 88 -12.76 8.83 -0.78
CA GLU A 88 -12.57 7.57 -1.46
C GLU A 88 -11.54 6.70 -0.76
N ARG A 89 -10.53 7.32 -0.14
CA ARG A 89 -9.55 6.55 0.62
C ARG A 89 -10.22 5.79 1.75
N ILE A 90 -11.13 6.41 2.46
CA ILE A 90 -11.84 5.75 3.55
C ILE A 90 -12.73 4.65 3.01
N LYS A 91 -13.43 4.88 1.90
CA LYS A 91 -14.28 3.86 1.31
C LYS A 91 -13.50 2.64 0.91
N LYS A 92 -12.30 2.81 0.36
CA LYS A 92 -11.49 1.69 -0.09
C LYS A 92 -10.93 0.86 1.06
N LEU A 93 -10.91 1.40 2.27
CA LEU A 93 -10.42 0.68 3.43
C LEU A 93 -11.47 -0.20 4.08
N ARG A 94 -12.71 -0.11 3.63
CA ARG A 94 -13.82 -0.83 4.27
C ARG A 94 -13.91 -2.26 3.81
#